data_b37aadd8b2ed849d454325a1bb2c7a97
#
_entry.id   b37aadd8b2ed849d454325a1bb2c7a97
#
_cell.length_a   1.000
_cell.length_b   1.000
_cell.length_c   1.000
_cell.angle_alpha   90.00
_cell.angle_beta   90.00
_cell.angle_gamma   90.00
#
_symmetry.space_group_name_H-M   'P 1'
#
loop_
_entity.id
_entity.type
_entity.pdbx_description
1 polymer ?
#
loop_
_entity_poly.entity_id
_entity_poly.type
_entity_poly.pdbx_seq_one_letter_code
_entity_poly.pdbx_strand_id
1 'polypeptide(L)'
;MKQKLMHCLAVLLVMLMAAPAGAAVADDIPVMPARQFERLLADSSGKVVLINFFASWCPPCLEELPGLMRLRKRYRPDQVVFVGLSLDQNMAELKKFLAKMPFNYPVYVADPQIAQAYGVRAIPHNTIYNKAGELVANQPGLLEERHLRQALDNLVRE
;
A
#
# COMPACT_ATOMS: atom_id res chain seq x y z
N MET A 1 20.04 57.75 -15.57
CA MET A 1 19.41 56.70 -16.37
C MET A 1 20.18 55.38 -16.40
N LYS A 2 21.53 55.37 -16.42
CA LYS A 2 22.34 54.13 -16.47
C LYS A 2 22.26 53.28 -15.24
N GLN A 3 22.07 53.84 -14.04
CA GLN A 3 22.04 53.10 -12.77
C GLN A 3 20.75 52.31 -12.55
N LYS A 4 19.61 52.74 -13.07
CA LYS A 4 18.33 52.00 -12.99
C LYS A 4 18.30 50.81 -13.95
N LEU A 5 19.04 50.87 -15.07
CA LEU A 5 19.10 49.76 -16.03
C LEU A 5 19.97 48.59 -15.49
N MET A 6 21.03 48.90 -14.73
CA MET A 6 21.88 47.88 -14.09
C MET A 6 21.15 47.09 -12.99
N HIS A 7 20.25 47.73 -12.23
CA HIS A 7 19.46 47.02 -11.18
C HIS A 7 18.38 46.09 -11.77
N CYS A 8 17.81 46.44 -12.91
CA CYS A 8 16.86 45.56 -13.59
C CYS A 8 17.53 44.32 -14.18
N LEU A 9 18.78 44.40 -14.69
CA LEU A 9 19.52 43.24 -15.18
C LEU A 9 19.95 42.28 -14.04
N ALA A 10 20.31 42.84 -12.89
CA ALA A 10 20.72 42.02 -11.73
C ALA A 10 19.55 41.23 -11.12
N VAL A 11 18.33 41.81 -11.14
CA VAL A 11 17.12 41.09 -10.62
C VAL A 11 16.64 40.01 -11.60
N LEU A 12 16.85 40.18 -12.90
CA LEU A 12 16.48 39.18 -13.90
C LEU A 12 17.39 37.94 -13.91
N LEU A 13 18.65 38.08 -13.42
CA LEU A 13 19.63 36.97 -13.40
C LEU A 13 19.47 36.05 -12.18
N VAL A 14 18.81 36.51 -11.12
CA VAL A 14 18.60 35.72 -9.90
C VAL A 14 17.38 34.80 -10.00
N MET A 15 16.47 34.99 -10.93
CA MET A 15 15.26 34.17 -11.11
C MET A 15 15.46 32.89 -11.94
N LEU A 16 16.66 32.60 -12.46
CA LEU A 16 16.88 31.51 -13.41
C LEU A 16 17.58 30.28 -12.80
N MET A 17 17.64 30.17 -11.45
CA MET A 17 18.26 29.03 -10.78
C MET A 17 17.35 28.29 -9.78
N ALA A 18 16.04 28.29 -10.03
CA ALA A 18 15.16 27.31 -9.40
C ALA A 18 15.05 26.08 -10.32
N ALA A 19 16.06 25.23 -10.29
CA ALA A 19 15.91 23.87 -10.81
C ALA A 19 14.80 23.19 -9.99
N PRO A 20 13.76 22.62 -10.64
CA PRO A 20 12.82 21.79 -9.90
C PRO A 20 13.65 20.65 -9.31
N ALA A 21 13.65 20.52 -7.98
CA ALA A 21 14.09 19.31 -7.31
C ALA A 21 13.21 18.19 -7.87
N GLY A 22 13.71 17.47 -8.86
CA GLY A 22 13.08 16.26 -9.34
C GLY A 22 12.96 15.34 -8.13
N ALA A 23 11.73 15.11 -7.68
CA ALA A 23 11.47 14.05 -6.72
C ALA A 23 12.02 12.78 -7.36
N ALA A 24 13.12 12.27 -6.82
CA ALA A 24 13.63 10.95 -7.16
C ALA A 24 12.49 10.00 -6.85
N VAL A 25 11.85 9.45 -7.89
CA VAL A 25 10.89 8.37 -7.75
C VAL A 25 11.72 7.25 -7.13
N ALA A 26 11.44 6.92 -5.87
CA ALA A 26 12.09 5.80 -5.21
C ALA A 26 11.80 4.56 -6.05
N ASP A 27 12.80 4.10 -6.79
CA ASP A 27 12.70 3.01 -7.77
C ASP A 27 12.60 1.64 -7.06
N ASP A 28 12.61 1.63 -5.73
CA ASP A 28 12.55 0.45 -4.89
C ASP A 28 11.20 0.29 -4.19
N ILE A 29 10.68 -0.96 -4.25
CA ILE A 29 9.48 -1.34 -3.50
C ILE A 29 9.87 -1.33 -2.02
N PRO A 30 9.19 -0.51 -1.19
CA PRO A 30 9.58 -0.39 0.21
C PRO A 30 9.31 -1.69 0.98
N VAL A 31 10.23 -2.04 1.87
CA VAL A 31 9.99 -3.08 2.87
C VAL A 31 9.11 -2.51 3.97
N MET A 32 8.18 -3.31 4.51
CA MET A 32 7.36 -2.96 5.68
C MET A 32 8.04 -3.51 6.94
N PRO A 33 8.82 -2.71 7.71
CA PRO A 33 9.37 -3.18 8.97
C PRO A 33 8.27 -3.41 10.01
N ALA A 34 8.46 -4.35 10.94
CA ALA A 34 7.47 -4.67 11.96
C ALA A 34 6.97 -3.44 12.74
N ARG A 35 7.87 -2.54 13.15
CA ARG A 35 7.50 -1.29 13.84
C ARG A 35 6.65 -0.34 13.00
N GLN A 36 6.88 -0.28 11.69
CA GLN A 36 6.08 0.55 10.79
C GLN A 36 4.70 -0.07 10.60
N PHE A 37 4.62 -1.39 10.57
CA PHE A 37 3.37 -2.13 10.51
C PHE A 37 2.50 -1.88 11.76
N GLU A 38 3.10 -1.95 12.96
CA GLU A 38 2.42 -1.62 14.22
C GLU A 38 1.88 -0.17 14.22
N ARG A 39 2.67 0.79 13.74
CA ARG A 39 2.24 2.18 13.59
C ARG A 39 1.09 2.31 12.60
N LEU A 40 1.15 1.62 11.45
CA LEU A 40 0.05 1.62 10.49
C LEU A 40 -1.26 1.15 11.13
N LEU A 41 -1.22 0.09 11.93
CA LEU A 41 -2.41 -0.38 12.67
C LEU A 41 -2.89 0.67 13.68
N ALA A 42 -2.00 1.26 14.46
CA ALA A 42 -2.34 2.31 15.43
C ALA A 42 -2.94 3.55 14.78
N ASP A 43 -2.37 4.02 13.67
CA ASP A 43 -2.82 5.18 12.89
C ASP A 43 -4.13 4.90 12.13
N SER A 44 -4.52 3.65 12.05
CA SER A 44 -5.77 3.20 11.44
C SER A 44 -6.92 3.03 12.44
N SER A 45 -6.75 3.49 13.68
CA SER A 45 -7.83 3.49 14.68
C SER A 45 -9.11 4.14 14.12
N GLY A 46 -10.26 3.51 14.37
CA GLY A 46 -11.55 3.92 13.82
C GLY A 46 -11.83 3.47 12.39
N LYS A 47 -10.89 2.75 11.76
CA LYS A 47 -11.03 2.22 10.40
C LYS A 47 -10.90 0.69 10.39
N VAL A 48 -11.53 0.06 9.44
CA VAL A 48 -11.26 -1.35 9.14
C VAL A 48 -9.94 -1.44 8.39
N VAL A 49 -9.09 -2.43 8.71
CA VAL A 49 -7.82 -2.64 7.98
C VAL A 49 -7.85 -4.02 7.35
N LEU A 50 -7.64 -4.10 6.04
CA LEU A 50 -7.46 -5.34 5.31
C LEU A 50 -6.02 -5.44 4.82
N ILE A 51 -5.35 -6.51 5.23
CA ILE A 51 -3.99 -6.84 4.84
C ILE A 51 -4.03 -8.12 4.02
N ASN A 52 -3.47 -8.06 2.82
CA ASN A 52 -3.36 -9.21 1.94
C ASN A 52 -1.89 -9.60 1.76
N PHE A 53 -1.53 -10.79 2.19
CA PHE A 53 -0.23 -11.41 1.89
C PHE A 53 -0.31 -12.17 0.58
N PHE A 54 0.58 -11.87 -0.33
CA PHE A 54 0.60 -12.42 -1.67
C PHE A 54 2.03 -12.60 -2.19
N ALA A 55 2.18 -13.20 -3.38
CA ALA A 55 3.41 -13.16 -4.15
C ALA A 55 3.10 -13.10 -5.65
N SER A 56 4.00 -12.54 -6.44
CA SER A 56 3.85 -12.38 -7.89
C SER A 56 3.77 -13.71 -8.64
N TRP A 57 4.34 -14.77 -8.08
CA TRP A 57 4.39 -16.14 -8.62
C TRP A 57 3.27 -17.05 -8.09
N CYS A 58 2.30 -16.53 -7.33
CA CYS A 58 1.24 -17.30 -6.67
C CYS A 58 -0.06 -17.25 -7.51
N PRO A 59 -0.44 -18.30 -8.26
CA PRO A 59 -1.62 -18.25 -9.12
C PRO A 59 -2.93 -17.90 -8.41
N PRO A 60 -3.29 -18.49 -7.24
CA PRO A 60 -4.52 -18.10 -6.54
C PRO A 60 -4.48 -16.66 -6.02
N CYS A 61 -3.28 -16.10 -5.73
CA CYS A 61 -3.16 -14.68 -5.40
C CYS A 61 -3.54 -13.80 -6.60
N LEU A 62 -3.07 -14.17 -7.80
CA LEU A 62 -3.37 -13.43 -9.03
C LEU A 62 -4.86 -13.42 -9.36
N GLU A 63 -5.58 -14.47 -8.97
CA GLU A 63 -7.03 -14.56 -9.10
C GLU A 63 -7.76 -13.62 -8.13
N GLU A 64 -7.26 -13.49 -6.88
CA GLU A 64 -7.86 -12.67 -5.82
C GLU A 64 -7.65 -11.16 -6.01
N LEU A 65 -6.44 -10.76 -6.41
CA LEU A 65 -6.00 -9.34 -6.44
C LEU A 65 -6.94 -8.41 -7.22
N PRO A 66 -7.49 -8.78 -8.41
CA PRO A 66 -8.46 -7.91 -9.09
C PRO A 66 -9.72 -7.62 -8.27
N GLY A 67 -10.20 -8.59 -7.49
CA GLY A 67 -11.31 -8.43 -6.56
C GLY A 67 -10.99 -7.43 -5.46
N LEU A 68 -9.81 -7.54 -4.85
CA LEU A 68 -9.33 -6.60 -3.82
C LEU A 68 -9.24 -5.16 -4.37
N MET A 69 -8.73 -4.98 -5.58
CA MET A 69 -8.67 -3.67 -6.23
C MET A 69 -10.06 -3.08 -6.52
N ARG A 70 -11.06 -3.91 -6.86
CA ARG A 70 -12.46 -3.46 -6.98
C ARG A 70 -13.04 -3.06 -5.63
N LEU A 71 -12.81 -3.85 -4.59
CA LEU A 71 -13.23 -3.53 -3.22
C LEU A 71 -12.58 -2.22 -2.73
N ARG A 72 -11.28 -2.00 -3.01
CA ARG A 72 -10.62 -0.75 -2.64
C ARG A 72 -11.26 0.48 -3.26
N LYS A 73 -11.83 0.39 -4.48
CA LYS A 73 -12.56 1.49 -5.11
C LYS A 73 -13.92 1.74 -4.46
N ARG A 74 -14.50 0.73 -3.82
CA ARG A 74 -15.83 0.79 -3.17
C ARG A 74 -15.80 1.54 -1.84
N TYR A 75 -14.70 1.40 -1.08
CA TYR A 75 -14.59 1.99 0.26
C TYR A 75 -13.71 3.24 0.23
N ARG A 76 -14.12 4.27 1.01
CA ARG A 76 -13.29 5.46 1.20
C ARG A 76 -12.08 5.13 2.09
N PRO A 77 -10.97 5.89 1.97
CA PRO A 77 -9.76 5.68 2.79
C PRO A 77 -9.96 5.87 4.30
N ASP A 78 -11.02 6.61 4.68
CA ASP A 78 -11.41 6.80 6.08
C ASP A 78 -12.30 5.67 6.62
N GLN A 79 -12.78 4.77 5.78
CA GLN A 79 -13.57 3.60 6.15
C GLN A 79 -12.72 2.33 6.21
N VAL A 80 -11.97 2.06 5.13
CA VAL A 80 -11.16 0.84 5.01
C VAL A 80 -9.77 1.17 4.48
N VAL A 81 -8.77 0.74 5.20
CA VAL A 81 -7.35 0.76 4.78
C VAL A 81 -7.03 -0.59 4.16
N PHE A 82 -6.47 -0.57 2.95
CA PHE A 82 -5.98 -1.76 2.25
C PHE A 82 -4.46 -1.73 2.18
N VAL A 83 -3.81 -2.86 2.47
CA VAL A 83 -2.35 -3.01 2.39
C VAL A 83 -2.01 -4.34 1.75
N GLY A 84 -1.15 -4.32 0.73
CA GLY A 84 -0.55 -5.51 0.16
C GLY A 84 0.83 -5.77 0.77
N LEU A 85 1.07 -6.98 1.23
CA LEU A 85 2.36 -7.44 1.74
C LEU A 85 2.86 -8.58 0.85
N SER A 86 3.83 -8.27 0.01
CA SER A 86 4.46 -9.25 -0.87
C SER A 86 5.47 -10.12 -0.11
N LEU A 87 5.43 -11.42 -0.34
CA LEU A 87 6.41 -12.40 0.14
C LEU A 87 7.45 -12.76 -0.94
N ASP A 88 7.53 -11.95 -2.01
CA ASP A 88 8.53 -12.13 -3.06
C ASP A 88 9.94 -11.93 -2.50
N GLN A 89 10.86 -12.82 -2.88
CA GLN A 89 12.28 -12.69 -2.60
C GLN A 89 13.04 -12.07 -3.79
N ASN A 90 12.48 -12.20 -5.00
CA ASN A 90 13.05 -11.62 -6.21
C ASN A 90 12.40 -10.26 -6.51
N MET A 91 13.10 -9.20 -6.15
CA MET A 91 12.59 -7.82 -6.33
C MET A 91 12.41 -7.43 -7.80
N ALA A 92 13.23 -7.98 -8.71
CA ALA A 92 13.09 -7.69 -10.13
C ALA A 92 11.81 -8.28 -10.72
N GLU A 93 11.43 -9.49 -10.30
CA GLU A 93 10.16 -10.10 -10.71
C GLU A 93 8.97 -9.38 -10.09
N LEU A 94 9.04 -9.01 -8.80
CA LEU A 94 8.00 -8.23 -8.16
C LEU A 94 7.81 -6.87 -8.86
N LYS A 95 8.89 -6.15 -9.21
CA LYS A 95 8.81 -4.91 -9.99
C LYS A 95 8.10 -5.10 -11.34
N LYS A 96 8.48 -6.13 -12.10
CA LYS A 96 7.83 -6.46 -13.38
C LYS A 96 6.33 -6.77 -13.19
N PHE A 97 5.99 -7.45 -12.11
CA PHE A 97 4.61 -7.76 -11.76
C PHE A 97 3.82 -6.49 -11.44
N LEU A 98 4.31 -5.65 -10.53
CA LEU A 98 3.65 -4.41 -10.14
C LEU A 98 3.47 -3.43 -11.30
N ALA A 99 4.42 -3.41 -12.25
CA ALA A 99 4.28 -2.60 -13.47
C ALA A 99 3.12 -3.05 -14.38
N LYS A 100 2.73 -4.34 -14.32
CA LYS A 100 1.62 -4.91 -15.08
C LYS A 100 0.30 -4.93 -14.30
N MET A 101 0.37 -4.96 -12.98
CA MET A 101 -0.79 -5.00 -12.09
C MET A 101 -0.96 -3.62 -11.43
N PRO A 102 -1.92 -2.78 -11.88
CA PRO A 102 -2.07 -1.40 -11.40
C PRO A 102 -2.75 -1.39 -10.02
N PHE A 103 -2.03 -1.74 -8.98
CA PHE A 103 -2.53 -1.65 -7.61
C PHE A 103 -3.03 -0.23 -7.29
N ASN A 104 -4.17 -0.14 -6.65
CA ASN A 104 -4.76 1.12 -6.19
C ASN A 104 -4.73 1.26 -4.65
N TYR A 105 -3.87 0.49 -4.01
CA TYR A 105 -3.53 0.55 -2.59
C TYR A 105 -2.03 0.27 -2.40
N PRO A 106 -1.44 0.70 -1.27
CA PRO A 106 -0.02 0.51 -1.00
C PRO A 106 0.39 -0.96 -0.98
N VAL A 107 1.52 -1.25 -1.62
CA VAL A 107 2.18 -2.56 -1.62
C VAL A 107 3.58 -2.40 -1.05
N TYR A 108 3.95 -3.32 -0.17
CA TYR A 108 5.26 -3.41 0.47
C TYR A 108 5.79 -4.82 0.36
N VAL A 109 7.10 -4.98 0.46
CA VAL A 109 7.70 -6.28 0.77
C VAL A 109 7.51 -6.56 2.26
N ALA A 110 6.97 -7.72 2.61
CA ALA A 110 6.76 -8.09 4.00
C ALA A 110 8.09 -8.35 4.71
N ASP A 111 8.29 -7.76 5.88
CA ASP A 111 9.30 -8.25 6.82
C ASP A 111 8.92 -9.69 7.21
N PRO A 112 9.85 -10.66 7.16
CA PRO A 112 9.58 -12.04 7.55
C PRO A 112 8.98 -12.20 8.95
N GLN A 113 9.30 -11.30 9.88
CA GLN A 113 8.74 -11.30 11.23
C GLN A 113 7.23 -11.04 11.22
N ILE A 114 6.73 -10.20 10.30
CA ILE A 114 5.29 -9.96 10.17
C ILE A 114 4.59 -11.23 9.70
N ALA A 115 5.07 -11.85 8.61
CA ALA A 115 4.50 -13.08 8.11
C ALA A 115 4.49 -14.20 9.16
N GLN A 116 5.57 -14.32 9.95
CA GLN A 116 5.68 -15.27 11.05
C GLN A 116 4.68 -14.97 12.17
N ALA A 117 4.55 -13.71 12.60
CA ALA A 117 3.63 -13.30 13.67
C ALA A 117 2.17 -13.60 13.34
N TYR A 118 1.80 -13.51 12.06
CA TYR A 118 0.45 -13.86 11.57
C TYR A 118 0.29 -15.34 11.21
N GLY A 119 1.32 -16.15 11.38
CA GLY A 119 1.30 -17.57 11.04
C GLY A 119 1.04 -17.84 9.56
N VAL A 120 1.51 -16.97 8.67
CA VAL A 120 1.33 -17.09 7.22
C VAL A 120 2.10 -18.29 6.70
N ARG A 121 1.41 -19.40 6.45
CA ARG A 121 1.98 -20.65 5.92
C ARG A 121 1.55 -20.96 4.49
N ALA A 122 0.52 -20.27 4.02
CA ALA A 122 -0.01 -20.38 2.66
C ALA A 122 -0.51 -19.01 2.21
N ILE A 123 -0.42 -18.74 0.92
CA ILE A 123 -0.91 -17.51 0.28
C ILE A 123 -1.87 -17.86 -0.87
N PRO A 124 -2.85 -16.97 -1.18
CA PRO A 124 -3.08 -15.68 -0.51
C PRO A 124 -3.45 -15.87 0.96
N HIS A 125 -3.19 -14.87 1.79
CA HIS A 125 -3.59 -14.87 3.18
C HIS A 125 -4.14 -13.49 3.54
N ASN A 126 -5.34 -13.45 4.06
CA ASN A 126 -6.04 -12.20 4.35
C ASN A 126 -6.24 -12.02 5.85
N THR A 127 -5.86 -10.85 6.34
CA THR A 127 -6.00 -10.47 7.74
C THR A 127 -6.86 -9.23 7.83
N ILE A 128 -7.86 -9.22 8.71
CA ILE A 128 -8.79 -8.10 8.86
C ILE A 128 -8.85 -7.66 10.31
N TYR A 129 -8.73 -6.35 10.52
CA TYR A 129 -8.94 -5.67 11.79
C TYR A 129 -10.21 -4.83 11.72
N ASN A 130 -10.98 -4.85 12.82
CA ASN A 130 -12.14 -3.98 12.98
C ASN A 130 -11.73 -2.54 13.37
N LYS A 131 -12.70 -1.64 13.54
CA LYS A 131 -12.45 -0.24 13.92
C LYS A 131 -11.83 -0.06 15.31
N ALA A 132 -12.01 -1.04 16.20
CA ALA A 132 -11.39 -1.05 17.52
C ALA A 132 -9.91 -1.50 17.48
N GLY A 133 -9.40 -1.90 16.30
CA GLY A 133 -8.06 -2.45 16.16
C GLY A 133 -7.95 -3.93 16.58
N GLU A 134 -9.06 -4.64 16.70
CA GLU A 134 -9.08 -6.05 17.02
C GLU A 134 -8.97 -6.90 15.76
N LEU A 135 -8.15 -7.94 15.82
CA LEU A 135 -8.00 -8.94 14.76
C LEU A 135 -9.26 -9.81 14.69
N VAL A 136 -10.07 -9.63 13.64
CA VAL A 136 -11.35 -10.34 13.48
C VAL A 136 -11.32 -11.43 12.41
N ALA A 137 -10.32 -11.41 11.53
CA ALA A 137 -10.08 -12.48 10.57
C ALA A 137 -8.59 -12.66 10.30
N ASN A 138 -8.15 -13.90 10.16
CA ASN A 138 -6.80 -14.29 9.79
C ASN A 138 -6.90 -15.60 8.99
N GLN A 139 -7.11 -15.47 7.66
CA GLN A 139 -7.57 -16.56 6.81
C GLN A 139 -6.57 -16.88 5.70
N PRO A 140 -6.02 -18.11 5.65
CA PRO A 140 -5.27 -18.59 4.51
C PRO A 140 -6.19 -19.00 3.36
N GLY A 141 -5.67 -18.91 2.14
CA GLY A 141 -6.36 -19.32 0.93
C GLY A 141 -7.17 -18.19 0.28
N LEU A 142 -7.56 -18.45 -0.97
CA LEU A 142 -8.31 -17.53 -1.80
C LEU A 142 -9.68 -17.23 -1.18
N LEU A 143 -9.99 -15.95 -1.00
CA LEU A 143 -11.30 -15.49 -0.60
C LEU A 143 -12.02 -14.85 -1.79
N GLU A 144 -13.25 -15.27 -2.02
CA GLU A 144 -14.06 -14.66 -3.07
C GLU A 144 -14.43 -13.21 -2.70
N GLU A 145 -14.40 -12.32 -3.68
CA GLU A 145 -14.73 -10.89 -3.52
C GLU A 145 -16.05 -10.66 -2.78
N ARG A 146 -17.08 -11.49 -3.07
CA ARG A 146 -18.40 -11.38 -2.41
C ARG A 146 -18.32 -11.57 -0.90
N HIS A 147 -17.50 -12.52 -0.42
CA HIS A 147 -17.34 -12.81 0.99
C HIS A 147 -16.55 -11.72 1.70
N LEU A 148 -15.44 -11.26 1.08
CA LEU A 148 -14.69 -10.11 1.58
C LEU A 148 -15.56 -8.85 1.65
N ARG A 149 -16.35 -8.59 0.61
CA ARG A 149 -17.29 -7.46 0.58
C ARG A 149 -18.29 -7.53 1.73
N GLN A 150 -18.92 -8.69 1.93
CA GLN A 150 -19.88 -8.87 3.02
C GLN A 150 -19.25 -8.64 4.39
N ALA A 151 -18.04 -9.17 4.63
CA ALA A 151 -17.31 -8.95 5.86
C ALA A 151 -16.99 -7.45 6.08
N LEU A 152 -16.45 -6.79 5.05
CA LEU A 152 -16.11 -5.36 5.13
C LEU A 152 -17.36 -4.48 5.29
N ASP A 153 -18.46 -4.78 4.57
CA ASP A 153 -19.73 -4.05 4.70
C ASP A 153 -20.30 -4.14 6.14
N ASN A 154 -20.12 -5.27 6.82
CA ASN A 154 -20.52 -5.45 8.22
C ASN A 154 -19.65 -4.60 9.14
N LEU A 155 -18.34 -4.75 9.06
CA LEU A 155 -17.38 -4.05 9.91
C LEU A 155 -17.40 -2.52 9.74
N VAL A 156 -17.73 -2.03 8.54
CA VAL A 156 -17.85 -0.58 8.29
C VAL A 156 -19.15 -0.02 8.93
N ARG A 157 -20.20 -0.83 9.14
CA ARG A 157 -21.44 -0.42 9.80
C ARG A 157 -21.38 -0.42 11.33
N GLU A 158 -20.51 -1.25 11.91
CA GLU A 158 -20.22 -1.23 13.36
C GLU A 158 -19.62 0.13 13.80
#